data_9dae4f09a6c935870542de212b1428b0
#
_entry.id   9dae4f09a6c935870542de212b1428b0
#
_cell.length_a   1.000
_cell.length_b   1.000
_cell.length_c   1.000
_cell.angle_alpha   90.00
_cell.angle_beta   90.00
_cell.angle_gamma   90.00
#
_symmetry.space_group_name_H-M   'P 1'
#
loop_
_entity.id
_entity.type
_entity.pdbx_description
1 polymer ?
#
loop_
_entity_poly.entity_id
_entity_poly.type
_entity_poly.pdbx_seq_one_letter_code
_entity_poly.pdbx_strand_id
1 'polypeptide(L)'
;NIPSLVGSEICIRDSFYIGLPESEESRVSTLESAPPPTDPAELAMMMQVMGPGTTGFKALTMNGSLLAIGAADNPFNTRDLHATEMQAANGITSASSLARMYAATVGAVDGVRLLTRDAMRNASAEEVNGPDAALVADTRFGMGFMLNNELVPLLGPNAFGHAGAGGSLGQADPDTGVGYGYVMNQMLGGIAGDPRTIRLNDAVRACL
;
A
#
# COMPACT_ATOMS: atom_id res chain seq x y z
N ASN A 1 7.03 -15.51 -14.98
CA ASN A 1 8.17 -14.82 -14.40
C ASN A 1 8.15 -13.37 -14.86
N ILE A 2 7.66 -12.47 -14.03
CA ILE A 2 7.82 -11.02 -14.17
C ILE A 2 8.71 -10.50 -13.01
N PRO A 3 9.89 -11.05 -12.76
CA PRO A 3 10.72 -10.52 -11.67
C PRO A 3 11.69 -9.45 -12.12
N SER A 4 11.94 -9.27 -13.41
CA SER A 4 13.06 -8.44 -13.82
C SER A 4 12.70 -7.08 -14.42
N LEU A 5 11.45 -6.85 -14.78
CA LEU A 5 11.05 -5.60 -15.44
C LEU A 5 10.64 -4.50 -14.47
N VAL A 6 10.08 -4.84 -13.31
CA VAL A 6 9.67 -3.85 -12.30
C VAL A 6 10.89 -3.30 -11.55
N GLY A 7 11.98 -4.05 -11.50
CA GLY A 7 13.21 -3.64 -10.82
C GLY A 7 14.15 -2.77 -11.62
N SER A 8 14.05 -2.74 -12.96
CA SER A 8 15.25 -2.37 -13.69
C SER A 8 15.46 -0.90 -13.97
N GLU A 9 14.48 -0.09 -14.33
CA GLU A 9 14.82 1.28 -14.77
C GLU A 9 14.12 2.42 -14.04
N ILE A 10 12.85 2.27 -13.66
CA ILE A 10 12.15 3.30 -12.86
C ILE A 10 12.58 3.21 -11.41
N CYS A 11 12.81 2.00 -10.90
CA CYS A 11 13.11 1.74 -9.49
C CYS A 11 14.59 1.94 -9.14
N ILE A 12 15.50 1.60 -10.04
CA ILE A 12 16.96 1.67 -9.79
C ILE A 12 17.44 3.11 -9.58
N ARG A 13 16.80 4.10 -10.16
CA ARG A 13 17.22 5.49 -10.00
C ARG A 13 16.77 6.14 -8.71
N ASP A 14 15.67 5.67 -8.07
CA ASP A 14 15.00 6.45 -7.05
C ASP A 14 14.62 5.72 -5.75
N SER A 15 14.97 4.46 -5.56
CA SER A 15 14.67 3.76 -4.30
C SER A 15 13.28 3.11 -4.22
N PHE A 16 13.10 1.98 -4.89
CA PHE A 16 11.97 1.09 -4.70
C PHE A 16 12.49 -0.35 -4.56
N TYR A 17 12.38 -0.92 -3.37
CA TYR A 17 12.95 -2.22 -3.06
C TYR A 17 11.90 -3.17 -2.48
N ILE A 18 11.95 -4.43 -2.93
CA ILE A 18 11.41 -5.59 -2.25
C ILE A 18 12.60 -6.51 -2.06
N GLY A 19 13.07 -6.65 -0.82
CA GLY A 19 14.41 -7.19 -0.55
C GLY A 19 15.48 -6.11 -0.69
N LEU A 20 15.70 -5.33 0.38
CA LEU A 20 16.63 -4.20 0.40
C LEU A 20 18.09 -4.69 0.40
N PRO A 21 18.97 -4.19 -0.48
CA PRO A 21 20.41 -4.43 -0.38
C PRO A 21 20.99 -3.83 0.89
N GLU A 22 22.02 -4.45 1.46
CA GLU A 22 22.69 -3.96 2.68
C GLU A 22 23.26 -2.55 2.52
N SER A 23 23.74 -2.22 1.32
CA SER A 23 24.27 -0.88 0.99
C SER A 23 23.27 0.26 1.18
N GLU A 24 21.97 -0.04 1.13
CA GLU A 24 20.87 0.94 1.23
C GLU A 24 20.27 1.03 2.65
N GLU A 25 20.67 0.16 3.57
CA GLU A 25 20.13 0.04 4.91
C GLU A 25 20.15 1.38 5.68
N SER A 26 21.24 2.13 5.56
CA SER A 26 21.40 3.42 6.24
C SER A 26 20.41 4.51 5.80
N ARG A 27 19.69 4.29 4.70
CA ARG A 27 18.69 5.22 4.15
C ARG A 27 17.27 4.91 4.63
N VAL A 28 17.06 3.78 5.30
CA VAL A 28 15.73 3.37 5.77
C VAL A 28 15.37 4.15 7.02
N SER A 29 14.21 4.79 6.99
CA SER A 29 13.64 5.43 8.17
C SER A 29 13.05 4.39 9.11
N THR A 30 13.23 4.56 10.42
CA THR A 30 12.56 3.74 11.42
C THR A 30 11.05 3.88 11.28
N LEU A 31 10.34 2.77 11.22
CA LEU A 31 8.89 2.71 11.19
C LEU A 31 8.36 2.68 12.62
N GLU A 32 7.70 3.77 13.01
CA GLU A 32 7.07 3.91 14.32
C GLU A 32 5.70 3.21 14.32
N SER A 33 5.51 2.27 15.22
CA SER A 33 4.25 1.54 15.35
C SER A 33 3.10 2.46 15.74
N ALA A 34 1.90 2.17 15.24
CA ALA A 34 0.69 2.83 15.72
C ALA A 34 0.46 2.52 17.21
N PRO A 35 0.10 3.53 18.02
CA PRO A 35 -0.32 3.25 19.39
C PRO A 35 -1.60 2.38 19.38
N PRO A 36 -1.78 1.53 20.38
CA PRO A 36 -3.03 0.77 20.50
C PRO A 36 -4.21 1.73 20.66
N PRO A 37 -5.40 1.38 20.12
CA PRO A 37 -6.60 2.18 20.31
C PRO A 37 -6.94 2.31 21.79
N THR A 38 -7.33 3.52 22.21
CA THR A 38 -7.79 3.80 23.58
C THR A 38 -9.31 3.87 23.68
N ASP A 39 -9.99 4.11 22.56
CA ASP A 39 -11.44 4.09 22.49
C ASP A 39 -11.97 2.64 22.52
N PRO A 40 -12.92 2.30 23.41
CA PRO A 40 -13.45 0.94 23.51
C PRO A 40 -14.13 0.43 22.23
N ALA A 41 -14.74 1.31 21.43
CA ALA A 41 -15.38 0.92 20.18
C ALA A 41 -14.34 0.62 19.10
N GLU A 42 -13.28 1.42 18.99
CA GLU A 42 -12.15 1.15 18.10
C GLU A 42 -11.44 -0.14 18.49
N LEU A 43 -11.23 -0.37 19.80
CA LEU A 43 -10.63 -1.61 20.29
C LEU A 43 -11.49 -2.83 19.94
N ALA A 44 -12.82 -2.73 20.10
CA ALA A 44 -13.74 -3.81 19.74
C ALA A 44 -13.70 -4.10 18.24
N MET A 45 -13.68 -3.08 17.40
CA MET A 45 -13.53 -3.24 15.95
C MET A 45 -12.19 -3.87 15.57
N MET A 46 -11.10 -3.40 16.17
CA MET A 46 -9.77 -4.00 15.96
C MET A 46 -9.77 -5.48 16.37
N MET A 47 -10.36 -5.84 17.48
CA MET A 47 -10.45 -7.23 17.94
C MET A 47 -11.33 -8.10 17.03
N GLN A 48 -12.34 -7.53 16.38
CA GLN A 48 -13.16 -8.24 15.40
C GLN A 48 -12.36 -8.64 14.17
N VAL A 49 -11.46 -7.79 13.70
CA VAL A 49 -10.60 -8.04 12.52
C VAL A 49 -9.32 -8.78 12.90
N MET A 50 -8.62 -8.30 13.92
CA MET A 50 -7.26 -8.70 14.29
C MET A 50 -7.19 -9.53 15.59
N GLY A 51 -8.33 -9.90 16.18
CA GLY A 51 -8.36 -10.72 17.38
C GLY A 51 -7.80 -12.14 17.15
N PRO A 52 -7.22 -12.77 18.19
CA PRO A 52 -6.67 -14.11 18.08
C PRO A 52 -7.66 -15.12 17.48
N GLY A 53 -7.21 -15.83 16.44
CA GLY A 53 -8.02 -16.86 15.77
C GLY A 53 -8.89 -16.35 14.60
N THR A 54 -9.04 -15.04 14.42
CA THR A 54 -9.76 -14.47 13.27
C THR A 54 -9.01 -14.73 11.95
N THR A 55 -9.73 -14.67 10.83
CA THR A 55 -9.13 -14.76 9.50
C THR A 55 -8.17 -13.59 9.24
N GLY A 56 -8.57 -12.38 9.65
CA GLY A 56 -7.73 -11.19 9.55
C GLY A 56 -6.42 -11.33 10.30
N PHE A 57 -6.45 -11.76 11.56
CA PHE A 57 -5.24 -12.01 12.34
C PHE A 57 -4.28 -12.99 11.61
N LYS A 58 -4.81 -14.12 11.16
CA LYS A 58 -4.00 -15.13 10.46
C LYS A 58 -3.40 -14.60 9.16
N ALA A 59 -4.21 -13.91 8.36
CA ALA A 59 -3.81 -13.40 7.05
C ALA A 59 -2.84 -12.21 7.14
N LEU A 60 -3.15 -11.22 7.98
CA LEU A 60 -2.42 -9.95 8.02
C LEU A 60 -1.17 -9.98 8.90
N THR A 61 -1.06 -10.97 9.79
CA THR A 61 0.08 -11.06 10.72
C THR A 61 0.89 -12.35 10.55
N MET A 62 0.61 -13.15 9.51
CA MET A 62 1.17 -14.51 9.40
C MET A 62 0.99 -15.30 10.70
N ASN A 63 -0.24 -15.28 11.23
CA ASN A 63 -0.62 -15.92 12.49
C ASN A 63 0.18 -15.39 13.72
N GLY A 64 0.48 -14.10 13.74
CA GLY A 64 1.18 -13.41 14.84
C GLY A 64 2.69 -13.25 14.64
N SER A 65 3.28 -13.85 13.61
CA SER A 65 4.73 -13.73 13.36
C SER A 65 5.17 -12.33 12.91
N LEU A 66 4.25 -11.54 12.34
CA LEU A 66 4.48 -10.18 11.83
C LEU A 66 3.51 -9.17 12.46
N LEU A 67 3.39 -9.18 13.77
CA LEU A 67 2.51 -8.23 14.46
C LEU A 67 3.24 -6.90 14.67
N ALA A 68 2.90 -5.87 13.87
CA ALA A 68 3.49 -4.54 13.96
C ALA A 68 2.67 -3.57 14.83
N ILE A 69 1.34 -3.77 14.93
CA ILE A 69 0.46 -2.87 15.69
C ILE A 69 0.64 -3.10 17.18
N GLY A 70 1.00 -2.04 17.92
CA GLY A 70 1.22 -2.09 19.35
C GLY A 70 2.49 -2.82 19.79
N ALA A 71 3.32 -3.29 18.88
CA ALA A 71 4.61 -3.89 19.21
C ALA A 71 5.59 -2.81 19.67
N ALA A 72 6.27 -3.08 20.80
CA ALA A 72 7.36 -2.21 21.29
C ALA A 72 8.52 -2.18 20.27
N ASP A 73 8.79 -3.34 19.67
CA ASP A 73 9.77 -3.49 18.60
C ASP A 73 9.03 -3.88 17.31
N ASN A 74 8.91 -2.94 16.39
CA ASN A 74 8.25 -3.19 15.11
C ASN A 74 9.11 -4.15 14.28
N PRO A 75 8.62 -5.34 13.91
CA PRO A 75 9.42 -6.34 13.17
C PRO A 75 9.88 -5.83 11.79
N PHE A 76 9.14 -4.90 11.21
CA PHE A 76 9.51 -4.28 9.93
C PHE A 76 10.74 -3.36 9.99
N ASN A 77 11.34 -3.14 11.18
CA ASN A 77 12.60 -2.42 11.35
C ASN A 77 13.81 -3.35 11.41
N THR A 78 13.63 -4.63 11.20
CA THR A 78 14.76 -5.59 11.27
C THR A 78 15.44 -5.76 9.91
N ARG A 79 16.76 -5.88 9.91
CA ARG A 79 17.54 -6.13 8.68
C ARG A 79 17.04 -7.37 7.94
N ASP A 80 16.71 -8.43 8.66
CA ASP A 80 16.24 -9.69 8.07
C ASP A 80 14.94 -9.47 7.28
N LEU A 81 14.02 -8.68 7.82
CA LEU A 81 12.77 -8.37 7.13
C LEU A 81 12.98 -7.40 5.97
N HIS A 82 13.90 -6.42 6.11
CA HIS A 82 14.27 -5.56 4.98
C HIS A 82 14.87 -6.35 3.82
N ALA A 83 15.70 -7.36 4.10
CA ALA A 83 16.38 -8.18 3.10
C ALA A 83 15.46 -9.23 2.44
N THR A 84 14.36 -9.58 3.10
CA THR A 84 13.44 -10.61 2.60
C THR A 84 12.61 -10.06 1.44
N GLU A 85 12.39 -10.87 0.41
CA GLU A 85 11.46 -10.55 -0.68
C GLU A 85 10.03 -10.97 -0.29
N MET A 86 9.29 -10.06 0.35
CA MET A 86 7.88 -10.25 0.73
C MET A 86 7.00 -9.22 0.02
N GLN A 87 6.57 -9.52 -1.19
CA GLN A 87 5.82 -8.61 -2.06
C GLN A 87 4.53 -8.05 -1.43
N ALA A 88 3.96 -8.78 -0.48
CA ALA A 88 2.69 -8.39 0.16
C ALA A 88 2.85 -7.30 1.24
N ALA A 89 4.06 -7.06 1.79
CA ALA A 89 4.14 -6.26 3.01
C ALA A 89 5.39 -5.39 3.19
N ASN A 90 6.56 -5.75 2.62
CA ASN A 90 7.81 -5.08 3.00
C ASN A 90 8.46 -4.23 1.90
N GLY A 91 7.67 -3.68 1.00
CA GLY A 91 8.18 -2.72 0.02
C GLY A 91 8.75 -1.47 0.72
N ILE A 92 10.02 -1.15 0.43
CA ILE A 92 10.72 0.05 0.93
C ILE A 92 10.92 0.98 -0.25
N THR A 93 10.39 2.21 -0.13
CA THR A 93 10.41 3.16 -1.25
C THR A 93 10.31 4.61 -0.77
N SER A 94 10.67 5.54 -1.64
CA SER A 94 10.33 6.95 -1.49
C SER A 94 8.94 7.24 -2.09
N ALA A 95 8.29 8.31 -1.64
CA ALA A 95 7.01 8.75 -2.20
C ALA A 95 7.12 9.05 -3.71
N SER A 96 8.23 9.65 -4.14
CA SER A 96 8.48 9.94 -5.55
C SER A 96 8.63 8.68 -6.40
N SER A 97 9.34 7.66 -5.92
CA SER A 97 9.50 6.39 -6.64
C SER A 97 8.19 5.63 -6.75
N LEU A 98 7.38 5.64 -5.66
CA LEU A 98 6.05 5.05 -5.66
C LEU A 98 5.13 5.76 -6.67
N ALA A 99 5.10 7.10 -6.67
CA ALA A 99 4.32 7.89 -7.60
C ALA A 99 4.73 7.64 -9.07
N ARG A 100 6.04 7.57 -9.34
CA ARG A 100 6.58 7.27 -10.68
C ARG A 100 6.19 5.88 -11.16
N MET A 101 6.27 4.88 -10.28
CA MET A 101 5.82 3.52 -10.59
C MET A 101 4.34 3.51 -10.99
N TYR A 102 3.48 4.14 -10.21
CA TYR A 102 2.06 4.21 -10.52
C TYR A 102 1.79 5.05 -11.78
N ALA A 103 2.46 6.17 -11.99
CA ALA A 103 2.35 6.95 -13.21
C ALA A 103 2.73 6.13 -14.47
N ALA A 104 3.74 5.26 -14.35
CA ALA A 104 4.17 4.38 -15.43
C ALA A 104 3.16 3.26 -15.75
N THR A 105 2.17 3.00 -14.90
CA THR A 105 1.06 2.09 -15.21
C THR A 105 0.03 2.71 -16.16
N VAL A 106 -0.16 4.03 -16.11
CA VAL A 106 -1.15 4.76 -16.91
C VAL A 106 -0.53 5.53 -18.08
N GLY A 107 0.73 5.92 -17.97
CA GLY A 107 1.47 6.70 -18.97
C GLY A 107 2.87 6.16 -19.23
N ALA A 108 3.70 6.97 -19.89
CA ALA A 108 5.14 6.74 -19.98
C ALA A 108 5.85 7.77 -19.09
N VAL A 109 6.75 7.29 -18.23
CA VAL A 109 7.61 8.12 -17.36
C VAL A 109 9.05 7.87 -17.77
N ASP A 110 9.75 8.90 -18.22
CA ASP A 110 11.12 8.82 -18.76
C ASP A 110 11.29 7.72 -19.83
N GLY A 111 10.27 7.55 -20.68
CA GLY A 111 10.26 6.55 -21.74
C GLY A 111 9.85 5.14 -21.30
N VAL A 112 9.63 4.90 -20.01
CA VAL A 112 9.22 3.60 -19.46
C VAL A 112 7.70 3.57 -19.22
N ARG A 113 7.04 2.54 -19.75
CA ARG A 113 5.64 2.23 -19.49
C ARG A 113 5.53 0.81 -18.98
N LEU A 114 4.92 0.62 -17.79
CA LEU A 114 4.82 -0.70 -17.14
C LEU A 114 3.68 -1.55 -17.69
N LEU A 115 2.56 -0.93 -18.02
CA LEU A 115 1.38 -1.65 -18.53
C LEU A 115 0.94 -1.09 -19.90
N THR A 116 0.62 -1.97 -20.82
CA THR A 116 -0.12 -1.55 -22.02
C THR A 116 -1.49 -1.01 -21.62
N ARG A 117 -2.17 -0.27 -22.50
CA ARG A 117 -3.53 0.22 -22.23
C ARG A 117 -4.50 -0.91 -21.95
N ASP A 118 -4.39 -2.02 -22.66
CA ASP A 118 -5.26 -3.19 -22.46
C ASP A 118 -4.95 -3.90 -21.16
N ALA A 119 -3.67 -4.10 -20.82
CA ALA A 119 -3.27 -4.68 -19.54
C ALA A 119 -3.74 -3.81 -18.36
N MET A 120 -3.62 -2.49 -18.45
CA MET A 120 -4.12 -1.56 -17.44
C MET A 120 -5.64 -1.69 -17.27
N ARG A 121 -6.41 -1.66 -18.39
CA ARG A 121 -7.87 -1.82 -18.33
C ARG A 121 -8.28 -3.15 -17.72
N ASN A 122 -7.62 -4.23 -18.09
CA ASN A 122 -7.91 -5.55 -17.53
C ASN A 122 -7.57 -5.63 -16.03
N ALA A 123 -6.43 -5.05 -15.63
CA ALA A 123 -6.00 -5.07 -14.23
C ALA A 123 -6.87 -4.19 -13.32
N SER A 124 -7.45 -3.11 -13.84
CA SER A 124 -8.35 -2.20 -13.12
C SER A 124 -9.84 -2.48 -13.37
N ALA A 125 -10.20 -3.50 -14.13
CA ALA A 125 -11.58 -3.96 -14.23
C ALA A 125 -12.03 -4.56 -12.89
N GLU A 126 -13.29 -4.30 -12.50
CA GLU A 126 -13.84 -4.85 -11.25
C GLU A 126 -14.00 -6.36 -11.35
N GLU A 127 -13.35 -7.09 -10.44
CA GLU A 127 -13.44 -8.54 -10.30
C GLU A 127 -14.19 -8.94 -9.03
N VAL A 128 -14.02 -8.16 -7.95
CA VAL A 128 -14.67 -8.40 -6.66
C VAL A 128 -15.18 -7.08 -6.09
N ASN A 129 -16.41 -7.11 -5.57
CA ASN A 129 -17.03 -5.98 -4.87
C ASN A 129 -17.99 -6.53 -3.80
N GLY A 130 -17.71 -6.27 -2.54
CA GLY A 130 -18.53 -6.74 -1.42
C GLY A 130 -17.73 -7.10 -0.17
N PRO A 131 -18.38 -7.83 0.76
CA PRO A 131 -17.80 -8.11 2.08
C PRO A 131 -16.57 -9.02 1.98
N ASP A 132 -15.48 -8.57 2.59
CA ASP A 132 -14.22 -9.30 2.73
C ASP A 132 -14.18 -10.00 4.09
N ALA A 133 -13.92 -11.32 4.08
CA ALA A 133 -13.92 -12.13 5.29
C ALA A 133 -12.68 -11.91 6.19
N ALA A 134 -11.60 -11.36 5.65
CA ALA A 134 -10.39 -11.06 6.42
C ALA A 134 -10.44 -9.64 7.01
N LEU A 135 -10.88 -8.66 6.21
CA LEU A 135 -10.92 -7.25 6.62
C LEU A 135 -12.22 -6.88 7.34
N VAL A 136 -13.27 -7.72 7.24
CA VAL A 136 -14.60 -7.49 7.84
C VAL A 136 -15.17 -6.13 7.37
N ALA A 137 -14.95 -5.79 6.13
CA ALA A 137 -15.37 -4.55 5.47
C ALA A 137 -15.66 -4.82 4.00
N ASP A 138 -16.43 -3.95 3.35
CA ASP A 138 -16.62 -4.05 1.92
C ASP A 138 -15.37 -3.61 1.17
N THR A 139 -14.84 -4.51 0.36
CA THR A 139 -13.68 -4.26 -0.49
C THR A 139 -14.08 -4.24 -1.97
N ARG A 140 -13.28 -3.57 -2.77
CA ARG A 140 -13.46 -3.51 -4.22
C ARG A 140 -12.10 -3.68 -4.89
N PHE A 141 -11.95 -4.76 -5.66
CA PHE A 141 -10.68 -5.10 -6.31
C PHE A 141 -10.85 -5.40 -7.79
N GLY A 142 -9.85 -5.00 -8.55
CA GLY A 142 -9.52 -5.57 -9.85
C GLY A 142 -8.45 -6.66 -9.70
N MET A 143 -7.75 -6.95 -10.77
CA MET A 143 -6.68 -7.97 -10.77
C MET A 143 -5.40 -7.42 -10.12
N GLY A 144 -5.35 -7.49 -8.77
CA GLY A 144 -4.21 -7.08 -7.96
C GLY A 144 -4.21 -5.61 -7.52
N PHE A 145 -5.22 -4.82 -7.88
CA PHE A 145 -5.38 -3.43 -7.43
C PHE A 145 -6.67 -3.25 -6.63
N MET A 146 -6.60 -2.47 -5.57
CA MET A 146 -7.79 -1.87 -4.97
C MET A 146 -8.37 -0.83 -5.92
N LEU A 147 -9.69 -0.79 -6.02
CA LEU A 147 -10.44 0.18 -6.80
C LEU A 147 -11.11 1.17 -5.86
N ASN A 148 -11.39 2.38 -6.36
CA ASN A 148 -12.00 3.44 -5.57
C ASN A 148 -13.32 2.99 -4.92
N ASN A 149 -13.42 3.09 -3.59
CA ASN A 149 -14.62 2.84 -2.80
C ASN A 149 -14.59 3.67 -1.50
N GLU A 150 -15.56 3.49 -0.60
CA GLU A 150 -15.63 4.21 0.67
C GLU A 150 -14.48 3.84 1.63
N LEU A 151 -14.03 2.58 1.62
CA LEU A 151 -12.92 2.12 2.45
C LEU A 151 -11.57 2.70 1.98
N VAL A 152 -11.38 2.81 0.67
CA VAL A 152 -10.16 3.34 0.05
C VAL A 152 -10.55 4.42 -0.96
N PRO A 153 -10.81 5.66 -0.51
CA PRO A 153 -11.11 6.77 -1.42
C PRO A 153 -9.84 7.17 -2.19
N LEU A 154 -9.84 6.89 -3.49
CA LEU A 154 -8.77 7.20 -4.42
C LEU A 154 -9.00 8.54 -5.15
N LEU A 155 -8.06 8.96 -6.01
CA LEU A 155 -8.09 10.26 -6.71
C LEU A 155 -9.33 10.43 -7.60
N GLY A 156 -9.81 9.39 -8.25
CA GLY A 156 -10.97 9.47 -9.14
C GLY A 156 -11.76 8.17 -9.15
N PRO A 157 -12.94 8.17 -9.81
CA PRO A 157 -13.81 7.00 -9.86
C PRO A 157 -13.16 5.79 -10.57
N ASN A 158 -12.27 6.04 -11.53
CA ASN A 158 -11.54 5.03 -12.28
C ASN A 158 -10.10 4.82 -11.76
N ALA A 159 -9.71 5.54 -10.69
CA ALA A 159 -8.41 5.38 -10.07
C ALA A 159 -8.27 3.97 -9.46
N PHE A 160 -7.07 3.45 -9.50
CA PHE A 160 -6.71 2.17 -8.93
C PHE A 160 -5.37 2.26 -8.20
N GLY A 161 -5.16 1.42 -7.21
CA GLY A 161 -3.93 1.46 -6.41
C GLY A 161 -3.94 0.46 -5.28
N HIS A 162 -3.25 0.74 -4.20
CA HIS A 162 -3.29 -0.05 -2.98
C HIS A 162 -2.94 0.79 -1.77
N ALA A 163 -3.77 0.72 -0.73
CA ALA A 163 -3.47 1.27 0.59
C ALA A 163 -2.66 0.25 1.39
N GLY A 164 -1.74 0.74 2.23
CA GLY A 164 -0.95 -0.09 3.14
C GLY A 164 -1.33 0.12 4.61
N ALA A 165 -1.15 -0.92 5.42
CA ALA A 165 -1.30 -0.82 6.87
C ALA A 165 -0.43 0.31 7.43
N GLY A 166 -1.00 1.12 8.32
CA GLY A 166 -0.32 2.28 8.89
C GLY A 166 -0.42 3.56 8.08
N GLY A 167 -0.92 3.52 6.81
CA GLY A 167 -1.33 4.69 6.07
C GLY A 167 -0.63 4.97 4.74
N SER A 168 0.29 4.12 4.26
CA SER A 168 0.86 4.32 2.92
C SER A 168 -0.21 4.15 1.83
N LEU A 169 -0.02 4.85 0.71
CA LEU A 169 -0.92 4.77 -0.44
C LEU A 169 -0.15 4.97 -1.74
N GLY A 170 -0.27 4.02 -2.65
CA GLY A 170 0.13 4.19 -4.04
C GLY A 170 -1.09 4.08 -4.94
N GLN A 171 -1.22 4.97 -5.93
CA GLN A 171 -2.36 4.96 -6.85
C GLN A 171 -2.05 5.62 -8.18
N ALA A 172 -2.82 5.28 -9.20
CA ALA A 172 -2.87 5.98 -10.47
C ALA A 172 -4.31 6.27 -10.89
N ASP A 173 -4.50 7.39 -11.53
CA ASP A 173 -5.77 7.76 -12.15
C ASP A 173 -5.60 7.82 -13.68
N PRO A 174 -6.22 6.89 -14.42
CA PRO A 174 -6.10 6.85 -15.88
C PRO A 174 -6.81 8.01 -16.56
N ASP A 175 -7.78 8.67 -15.93
CA ASP A 175 -8.53 9.77 -16.53
C ASP A 175 -7.71 11.06 -16.56
N THR A 176 -6.91 11.30 -15.53
CA THR A 176 -6.03 12.48 -15.41
C THR A 176 -4.59 12.19 -15.78
N GLY A 177 -4.20 10.91 -15.86
CA GLY A 177 -2.81 10.48 -16.10
C GLY A 177 -1.89 10.64 -14.88
N VAL A 178 -2.45 10.89 -13.70
CA VAL A 178 -1.69 11.14 -12.46
C VAL A 178 -1.31 9.83 -11.79
N GLY A 179 -0.03 9.69 -11.44
CA GLY A 179 0.46 8.72 -10.48
C GLY A 179 0.76 9.40 -9.15
N TYR A 180 0.36 8.78 -8.06
CA TYR A 180 0.49 9.35 -6.72
C TYR A 180 1.10 8.33 -5.76
N GLY A 181 1.96 8.81 -4.85
CA GLY A 181 2.58 8.01 -3.80
C GLY A 181 2.64 8.77 -2.48
N TYR A 182 2.21 8.14 -1.43
CA TYR A 182 2.36 8.59 -0.05
C TYR A 182 3.01 7.47 0.76
N VAL A 183 4.10 7.79 1.42
CA VAL A 183 4.79 6.91 2.38
C VAL A 183 4.93 7.62 3.71
N MET A 184 4.97 6.87 4.79
CA MET A 184 5.08 7.41 6.14
C MET A 184 6.08 6.57 6.94
N ASN A 185 6.62 7.13 8.00
CA ASN A 185 7.36 6.41 9.02
C ASN A 185 6.59 6.29 10.35
N GLN A 186 5.57 7.14 10.56
CA GLN A 186 4.64 7.03 11.68
C GLN A 186 3.36 6.33 11.24
N MET A 187 3.16 5.08 11.67
CA MET A 187 1.93 4.35 11.43
C MET A 187 0.76 4.97 12.21
N LEU A 188 -0.42 4.99 11.60
CA LEU A 188 -1.69 5.14 12.31
C LEU A 188 -2.41 3.80 12.38
N GLY A 189 -3.37 3.67 13.28
CA GLY A 189 -4.25 2.50 13.34
C GLY A 189 -5.08 2.40 12.08
N GLY A 190 -5.30 1.18 11.61
CA GLY A 190 -6.10 0.90 10.42
C GLY A 190 -5.29 0.28 9.28
N ILE A 191 -6.03 -0.35 8.38
CA ILE A 191 -5.50 -1.06 7.22
C ILE A 191 -5.78 -0.32 5.91
N ALA A 192 -6.65 0.69 5.96
CA ALA A 192 -7.04 1.53 4.83
C ALA A 192 -7.74 2.82 5.33
N GLY A 193 -7.99 3.77 4.45
CA GLY A 193 -8.74 4.97 4.80
C GLY A 193 -8.00 5.95 5.71
N ASP A 194 -6.70 6.05 5.61
CA ASP A 194 -5.90 6.97 6.44
C ASP A 194 -6.32 8.43 6.21
N PRO A 195 -6.65 9.19 7.27
CA PRO A 195 -7.12 10.57 7.15
C PRO A 195 -6.08 11.52 6.54
N ARG A 196 -4.79 11.18 6.61
CA ARG A 196 -3.72 11.96 5.95
C ARG A 196 -3.82 11.82 4.44
N THR A 197 -3.97 10.59 3.95
CA THR A 197 -4.08 10.33 2.49
C THR A 197 -5.39 10.85 1.93
N ILE A 198 -6.51 10.77 2.66
CA ILE A 198 -7.80 11.33 2.25
C ILE A 198 -7.67 12.84 2.02
N ARG A 199 -7.16 13.59 2.99
CA ARG A 199 -6.97 15.05 2.87
C ARG A 199 -6.02 15.44 1.75
N LEU A 200 -4.95 14.66 1.53
CA LEU A 200 -4.02 14.90 0.44
C LEU A 200 -4.65 14.60 -0.92
N ASN A 201 -5.44 13.53 -1.02
CA ASN A 201 -6.20 13.21 -2.25
C ASN A 201 -7.19 14.34 -2.58
N ASP A 202 -7.89 14.90 -1.58
CA ASP A 202 -8.80 16.04 -1.77
C ASP A 202 -8.05 17.26 -2.30
N ALA A 203 -6.88 17.55 -1.75
CA ALA A 203 -6.05 18.66 -2.22
C ALA A 203 -5.55 18.45 -3.67
N VAL A 204 -5.11 17.24 -4.01
CA VAL A 204 -4.71 16.91 -5.39
C VAL A 204 -5.88 17.05 -6.34
N ARG A 205 -7.07 16.50 -6.00
CA ARG A 205 -8.27 16.65 -6.83
C ARG A 205 -8.65 18.10 -7.09
N ALA A 206 -8.45 18.98 -6.11
CA ALA A 206 -8.73 20.41 -6.26
C ALA A 206 -7.74 21.12 -7.23
N CYS A 207 -6.63 20.48 -7.60
CA CYS A 207 -5.64 21.01 -8.53
C CYS A 207 -5.73 20.43 -9.95
N LEU A 208 -6.57 19.41 -10.14
CA LEU A 208 -6.79 18.72 -11.43
C LEU A 208 -8.00 19.28 -12.16
#